data_f13536faf98fedba1843e322900c149c
#
_entry.id   f13536faf98fedba1843e322900c149c
#
_cell.length_a   1.000
_cell.length_b   1.000
_cell.length_c   1.000
_cell.angle_alpha   90.00
_cell.angle_beta   90.00
_cell.angle_gamma   90.00
#
_symmetry.space_group_name_H-M   'P 1'
#
loop_
_entity.id
_entity.type
_entity.pdbx_description
1 polymer ?
#
loop_
_entity_poly.entity_id
_entity_poly.type
_entity_poly.pdbx_seq_one_letter_code
_entity_poly.pdbx_strand_id
1 'polypeptide(L)'
;ISALNLQRISAPLFVRPETGLNDNLNGVERPVSFDAPCIGGATLEIVHSLAKWKRMTLGRYGFNPGEGLYTDMNAIRRDEEVDNLHSMYVDQWDWEAVINKSDRTVETLKRFVERIYTAMKSTQSRVCQKFSGIENNFPEEITFITTQELEDMYPDLEPKERENKLLREKKAVFLMQIGKELKSGQRHDGR
;
A
#
# COMPACT_ATOMS: atom_id res chain seq x y z
N ILE A 1 1.96 14.66 -0.12
CA ILE A 1 3.38 14.91 0.19
C ILE A 1 3.47 15.71 1.47
N SER A 2 3.02 16.95 1.48
CA SER A 2 3.05 17.81 2.68
C SER A 2 2.27 17.24 3.87
N ALA A 3 1.16 16.54 3.61
CA ALA A 3 0.34 15.92 4.65
C ALA A 3 1.10 14.90 5.52
N LEU A 4 2.11 14.23 4.98
CA LEU A 4 2.88 13.18 5.67
C LEU A 4 4.36 13.55 5.89
N ASN A 5 4.78 14.77 5.57
CA ASN A 5 6.18 15.22 5.66
C ASN A 5 7.14 14.30 4.88
N LEU A 6 6.82 14.04 3.60
CA LEU A 6 7.58 13.13 2.75
C LEU A 6 8.46 13.90 1.76
N GLN A 7 9.68 13.41 1.55
CA GLN A 7 10.61 13.86 0.51
C GLN A 7 10.54 12.93 -0.70
N ARG A 8 10.59 13.48 -1.90
CA ARG A 8 10.65 12.67 -3.12
C ARG A 8 12.05 12.13 -3.35
N ILE A 9 12.16 10.81 -3.54
CA ILE A 9 13.40 10.12 -3.90
C ILE A 9 13.14 9.31 -5.16
N SER A 10 14.06 9.39 -6.12
CA SER A 10 13.99 8.55 -7.33
C SER A 10 14.33 7.11 -7.00
N ALA A 11 13.47 6.20 -7.40
CA ALA A 11 13.64 4.76 -7.17
C ALA A 11 14.11 4.04 -8.44
N PRO A 12 14.76 2.87 -8.30
CA PRO A 12 15.11 2.02 -9.44
C PRO A 12 13.86 1.33 -10.00
N LEU A 13 13.80 1.16 -11.32
CA LEU A 13 12.82 0.30 -11.98
C LEU A 13 13.20 -1.19 -11.85
N PHE A 14 14.48 -1.48 -11.79
CA PHE A 14 15.03 -2.84 -11.70
C PHE A 14 16.22 -2.88 -10.74
N VAL A 15 16.45 -4.04 -10.19
CA VAL A 15 17.55 -4.31 -9.24
C VAL A 15 18.23 -5.62 -9.60
N ARG A 16 19.44 -5.84 -9.07
CA ARG A 16 20.11 -7.14 -9.15
C ARG A 16 19.48 -8.09 -8.12
N PRO A 17 19.19 -9.36 -8.46
CA PRO A 17 18.60 -10.34 -7.54
C PRO A 17 19.42 -10.50 -6.25
N GLU A 18 20.75 -10.54 -6.36
CA GLU A 18 21.67 -10.72 -5.24
C GLU A 18 21.63 -9.59 -4.20
N THR A 19 21.05 -8.44 -4.53
CA THR A 19 20.86 -7.36 -3.55
C THR A 19 19.75 -7.65 -2.55
N GLY A 20 18.84 -8.57 -2.86
CA GLY A 20 17.68 -8.88 -2.05
C GLY A 20 16.67 -7.73 -1.92
N LEU A 21 16.80 -6.68 -2.74
CA LEU A 21 15.96 -5.47 -2.65
C LEU A 21 14.61 -5.62 -3.36
N ASN A 22 14.47 -6.59 -4.28
CA ASN A 22 13.17 -6.89 -4.84
C ASN A 22 12.31 -7.58 -3.78
N ASP A 23 11.05 -7.17 -3.67
CA ASP A 23 10.12 -7.77 -2.73
C ASP A 23 9.23 -8.77 -3.48
N ASN A 24 9.32 -10.03 -3.11
CA ASN A 24 8.62 -11.12 -3.79
C ASN A 24 7.16 -11.26 -3.35
N LEU A 25 6.53 -10.21 -2.83
CA LEU A 25 5.13 -10.17 -2.40
C LEU A 25 4.78 -11.34 -1.47
N ASN A 26 4.02 -12.34 -1.96
CA ASN A 26 3.67 -13.55 -1.20
C ASN A 26 4.74 -14.65 -1.26
N GLY A 27 5.82 -14.45 -2.04
CA GLY A 27 6.94 -15.38 -2.19
C GLY A 27 6.78 -16.42 -3.31
N VAL A 28 5.68 -16.36 -4.06
CA VAL A 28 5.38 -17.27 -5.18
C VAL A 28 5.46 -16.58 -6.53
N GLU A 29 5.32 -15.26 -6.56
CA GLU A 29 5.34 -14.46 -7.77
C GLU A 29 6.75 -14.39 -8.36
N ARG A 30 6.83 -14.53 -9.67
CA ARG A 30 8.09 -14.51 -10.43
C ARG A 30 8.35 -13.11 -10.98
N PRO A 31 9.55 -12.52 -10.78
CA PRO A 31 9.89 -11.25 -11.40
C PRO A 31 10.05 -11.39 -12.92
N VAL A 32 9.87 -10.30 -13.64
CA VAL A 32 10.38 -10.17 -15.01
C VAL A 32 11.87 -9.92 -14.91
N SER A 33 12.67 -10.81 -15.47
CA SER A 33 14.13 -10.72 -15.48
C SER A 33 14.68 -10.62 -16.89
N PHE A 34 15.83 -9.97 -17.02
CA PHE A 34 16.59 -9.83 -18.27
C PHE A 34 18.07 -9.71 -17.95
N ASP A 35 18.91 -9.97 -18.94
CA ASP A 35 20.35 -9.73 -18.84
C ASP A 35 20.73 -8.36 -19.41
N ALA A 36 21.81 -7.80 -18.90
CA ALA A 36 22.34 -6.52 -19.35
C ALA A 36 23.79 -6.64 -19.82
N PRO A 37 24.04 -6.70 -21.15
CA PRO A 37 25.38 -6.85 -21.69
C PRO A 37 26.36 -5.74 -21.25
N CYS A 38 25.87 -4.51 -21.07
CA CYS A 38 26.68 -3.37 -20.63
C CYS A 38 27.29 -3.50 -19.21
N ILE A 39 26.81 -4.46 -18.42
CA ILE A 39 27.32 -4.78 -17.08
C ILE A 39 27.77 -6.26 -16.99
N GLY A 40 28.32 -6.79 -18.08
CA GLY A 40 28.86 -8.14 -18.12
C GLY A 40 27.82 -9.26 -18.16
N GLY A 41 26.63 -9.00 -18.69
CA GLY A 41 25.54 -9.98 -18.76
C GLY A 41 24.88 -10.28 -17.42
N ALA A 42 24.99 -9.38 -16.44
CA ALA A 42 24.35 -9.57 -15.14
C ALA A 42 22.84 -9.59 -15.28
N THR A 43 22.18 -10.47 -14.53
CA THR A 43 20.74 -10.55 -14.44
C THR A 43 20.17 -9.36 -13.64
N LEU A 44 19.10 -8.79 -14.16
CA LEU A 44 18.33 -7.73 -13.52
C LEU A 44 16.88 -8.16 -13.41
N GLU A 45 16.18 -7.73 -12.37
CA GLU A 45 14.76 -7.98 -12.14
C GLU A 45 14.01 -6.66 -12.05
N ILE A 46 12.91 -6.54 -12.80
CA ILE A 46 11.95 -5.45 -12.60
C ILE A 46 11.28 -5.63 -11.24
N VAL A 47 11.21 -4.56 -10.47
CA VAL A 47 10.69 -4.63 -9.09
C VAL A 47 9.19 -4.98 -9.07
N HIS A 48 8.81 -5.79 -8.06
CA HIS A 48 7.41 -6.03 -7.69
C HIS A 48 6.91 -5.00 -6.66
N SER A 49 7.82 -4.61 -5.75
CA SER A 49 7.61 -3.65 -4.68
C SER A 49 8.94 -3.04 -4.26
N LEU A 50 8.90 -1.83 -3.75
CA LEU A 50 10.08 -1.10 -3.26
C LEU A 50 10.15 -1.03 -1.72
N ALA A 51 9.40 -1.85 -0.99
CA ALA A 51 9.36 -1.78 0.47
C ALA A 51 10.75 -1.93 1.10
N LYS A 52 11.51 -2.95 0.69
CA LYS A 52 12.89 -3.18 1.18
C LYS A 52 13.84 -2.06 0.77
N TRP A 53 13.75 -1.60 -0.49
CA TRP A 53 14.57 -0.51 -1.00
C TRP A 53 14.30 0.80 -0.27
N LYS A 54 13.04 1.14 -0.01
CA LYS A 54 12.67 2.36 0.75
C LYS A 54 13.25 2.34 2.16
N ARG A 55 13.14 1.21 2.89
CA ARG A 55 13.71 1.06 4.23
C ARG A 55 15.23 1.21 4.23
N MET A 56 15.92 0.58 3.27
CA MET A 56 17.36 0.78 3.09
C MET A 56 17.69 2.25 2.82
N THR A 57 16.92 2.90 1.97
CA THR A 57 17.12 4.30 1.58
C THR A 57 16.91 5.26 2.73
N LEU A 58 15.87 5.05 3.57
CA LEU A 58 15.66 5.82 4.81
C LEU A 58 16.89 5.76 5.72
N GLY A 59 17.44 4.57 5.94
CA GLY A 59 18.64 4.40 6.74
C GLY A 59 19.88 5.02 6.09
N ARG A 60 20.07 4.83 4.78
CA ARG A 60 21.24 5.33 4.03
C ARG A 60 21.31 6.86 3.99
N TYR A 61 20.18 7.53 3.90
CA TYR A 61 20.11 9.00 3.88
C TYR A 61 19.87 9.63 5.24
N GLY A 62 19.79 8.83 6.32
CA GLY A 62 19.72 9.32 7.68
C GLY A 62 18.41 10.04 8.04
N PHE A 63 17.27 9.53 7.52
CA PHE A 63 15.97 10.08 7.90
C PHE A 63 15.67 9.89 9.38
N ASN A 64 15.15 10.93 10.03
CA ASN A 64 14.80 10.93 11.44
C ASN A 64 13.35 10.53 11.70
N PRO A 65 12.98 10.15 12.92
CA PRO A 65 11.59 9.97 13.30
C PRO A 65 10.72 11.20 12.96
N GLY A 66 9.57 10.95 12.31
CA GLY A 66 8.68 11.99 11.81
C GLY A 66 8.96 12.45 10.37
N GLU A 67 10.05 11.97 9.78
CA GLU A 67 10.38 12.18 8.36
C GLU A 67 10.08 10.92 7.55
N GLY A 68 9.98 11.07 6.24
CA GLY A 68 9.76 9.95 5.35
C GLY A 68 10.08 10.29 3.89
N LEU A 69 10.08 9.26 3.07
CA LEU A 69 10.23 9.39 1.62
C LEU A 69 9.00 8.88 0.87
N TYR A 70 8.81 9.40 -0.32
CA TYR A 70 7.94 8.78 -1.32
C TYR A 70 8.68 8.67 -2.64
N THR A 71 8.23 7.75 -3.45
CA THR A 71 8.75 7.53 -4.80
C THR A 71 7.61 7.23 -5.77
N ASP A 72 7.83 7.60 -7.02
CA ASP A 72 7.00 7.14 -8.12
C ASP A 72 7.51 5.74 -8.50
N MET A 73 6.83 4.71 -8.03
CA MET A 73 7.19 3.32 -8.29
C MET A 73 6.49 2.83 -9.54
N ASN A 74 7.25 2.26 -10.46
CA ASN A 74 6.73 1.48 -11.57
C ASN A 74 7.13 0.02 -11.37
N ALA A 75 6.19 -0.89 -11.45
CA ALA A 75 6.40 -2.31 -11.26
C ALA A 75 5.69 -3.15 -12.34
N ILE A 76 6.19 -4.35 -12.58
CA ILE A 76 5.50 -5.34 -13.42
C ILE A 76 5.27 -6.58 -12.58
N ARG A 77 4.00 -6.93 -12.40
CA ARG A 77 3.52 -8.14 -11.73
C ARG A 77 3.07 -9.14 -12.76
N ARG A 78 4.02 -9.88 -13.32
CA ARG A 78 3.77 -10.76 -14.47
C ARG A 78 2.78 -11.89 -14.20
N ASP A 79 2.64 -12.31 -12.96
CA ASP A 79 1.76 -13.39 -12.53
C ASP A 79 0.44 -12.86 -11.94
N GLU A 80 0.13 -11.55 -12.14
CA GLU A 80 -1.10 -10.93 -11.66
C GLU A 80 -2.31 -11.47 -12.43
N GLU A 81 -3.36 -11.82 -11.72
CA GLU A 81 -4.66 -12.13 -12.32
C GLU A 81 -5.36 -10.83 -12.69
N VAL A 82 -5.38 -10.53 -13.98
CA VAL A 82 -5.86 -9.25 -14.52
C VAL A 82 -7.38 -9.20 -14.53
N ASP A 83 -7.94 -8.15 -13.92
CA ASP A 83 -9.37 -7.85 -13.92
C ASP A 83 -9.60 -6.33 -14.09
N ASN A 84 -10.80 -5.83 -13.76
CA ASN A 84 -11.10 -4.39 -13.84
C ASN A 84 -10.45 -3.54 -12.74
N LEU A 85 -9.81 -4.16 -11.75
CA LEU A 85 -9.12 -3.49 -10.63
C LEU A 85 -7.62 -3.78 -10.61
N HIS A 86 -7.18 -4.91 -11.17
CA HIS A 86 -5.81 -5.38 -11.13
C HIS A 86 -5.18 -5.36 -12.52
N SER A 87 -3.96 -4.83 -12.60
CA SER A 87 -3.17 -4.73 -13.81
C SER A 87 -1.79 -5.33 -13.62
N MET A 88 -1.25 -5.90 -14.68
CA MET A 88 0.14 -6.35 -14.73
C MET A 88 1.15 -5.21 -14.50
N TYR A 89 0.85 -4.03 -15.04
CA TYR A 89 1.63 -2.80 -14.81
C TYR A 89 1.07 -2.06 -13.61
N VAL A 90 1.94 -1.70 -12.68
CA VAL A 90 1.60 -0.97 -11.45
C VAL A 90 2.38 0.32 -11.41
N ASP A 91 1.66 1.43 -11.21
CA ASP A 91 2.17 2.77 -10.99
C ASP A 91 1.64 3.27 -9.64
N GLN A 92 2.55 3.51 -8.68
CA GLN A 92 2.17 3.87 -7.32
C GLN A 92 3.00 5.04 -6.81
N TRP A 93 2.37 5.93 -6.08
CA TRP A 93 3.05 6.78 -5.10
C TRP A 93 3.30 5.96 -3.84
N ASP A 94 4.46 5.36 -3.81
CA ASP A 94 4.84 4.46 -2.74
C ASP A 94 5.67 5.20 -1.69
N TRP A 95 5.39 5.04 -0.42
CA TRP A 95 6.00 5.82 0.64
C TRP A 95 6.37 5.00 1.87
N GLU A 96 7.31 5.52 2.65
CA GLU A 96 7.73 4.96 3.94
C GLU A 96 8.10 6.13 4.86
N ALA A 97 7.75 6.03 6.16
CA ALA A 97 8.08 7.03 7.16
C ALA A 97 8.76 6.40 8.37
N VAL A 98 9.69 7.14 8.98
CA VAL A 98 10.37 6.71 10.20
C VAL A 98 9.51 7.06 11.41
N ILE A 99 9.28 6.09 12.28
CA ILE A 99 8.64 6.30 13.59
C ILE A 99 9.51 5.72 14.69
N ASN A 100 9.40 6.25 15.91
CA ASN A 100 10.02 5.62 17.06
C ASN A 100 9.32 4.32 17.43
N LYS A 101 10.01 3.44 18.15
CA LYS A 101 9.39 2.20 18.65
C LYS A 101 8.20 2.47 19.57
N SER A 102 8.27 3.54 20.38
CA SER A 102 7.17 4.01 21.24
C SER A 102 5.93 4.45 20.48
N ASP A 103 6.10 4.92 19.23
CA ASP A 103 5.02 5.44 18.41
C ASP A 103 4.31 4.32 17.62
N ARG A 104 4.75 3.05 17.77
CA ARG A 104 4.10 1.89 17.13
C ARG A 104 2.82 1.51 17.87
N THR A 105 1.82 2.37 17.76
CA THR A 105 0.50 2.24 18.42
C THR A 105 -0.64 2.36 17.43
N VAL A 106 -1.83 1.94 17.83
CA VAL A 106 -3.07 2.09 17.03
C VAL A 106 -3.40 3.56 16.82
N GLU A 107 -3.15 4.40 17.82
CA GLU A 107 -3.38 5.85 17.75
C GLU A 107 -2.51 6.51 16.69
N THR A 108 -1.25 6.12 16.62
CA THR A 108 -0.35 6.59 15.56
C THR A 108 -0.80 6.12 14.19
N LEU A 109 -1.22 4.85 14.04
CA LEU A 109 -1.80 4.33 12.80
C LEU A 109 -3.01 5.15 12.36
N LYS A 110 -3.98 5.35 13.25
CA LYS A 110 -5.19 6.13 12.97
C LYS A 110 -4.84 7.55 12.49
N ARG A 111 -3.92 8.21 13.17
CA ARG A 111 -3.46 9.56 12.81
C ARG A 111 -2.85 9.62 11.39
N PHE A 112 -2.08 8.61 10.97
CA PHE A 112 -1.59 8.52 9.59
C PHE A 112 -2.72 8.32 8.59
N VAL A 113 -3.66 7.42 8.89
CA VAL A 113 -4.81 7.14 8.03
C VAL A 113 -5.70 8.38 7.86
N GLU A 114 -6.00 9.10 8.94
CA GLU A 114 -6.79 10.33 8.90
C GLU A 114 -6.14 11.43 8.07
N ARG A 115 -4.81 11.57 8.16
CA ARG A 115 -4.04 12.53 7.32
C ARG A 115 -4.10 12.15 5.84
N ILE A 116 -3.99 10.87 5.50
CA ILE A 116 -4.14 10.37 4.13
C ILE A 116 -5.57 10.61 3.66
N TYR A 117 -6.55 10.28 4.48
CA TYR A 117 -7.96 10.45 4.16
C TYR A 117 -8.32 11.93 3.89
N THR A 118 -7.79 12.84 4.70
CA THR A 118 -7.92 14.30 4.47
C THR A 118 -7.35 14.71 3.11
N ALA A 119 -6.19 14.16 2.72
CA ALA A 119 -5.61 14.42 1.41
C ALA A 119 -6.47 13.87 0.27
N MET A 120 -7.05 12.68 0.44
CA MET A 120 -7.97 12.07 -0.53
C MET A 120 -9.25 12.92 -0.68
N LYS A 121 -9.87 13.37 0.41
CA LYS A 121 -11.05 14.26 0.41
C LYS A 121 -10.73 15.57 -0.33
N SER A 122 -9.59 16.18 -0.06
CA SER A 122 -9.15 17.40 -0.75
C SER A 122 -8.95 17.18 -2.25
N THR A 123 -8.39 16.04 -2.63
CA THR A 123 -8.21 15.66 -4.05
C THR A 123 -9.56 15.48 -4.73
N GLN A 124 -10.48 14.71 -4.13
CA GLN A 124 -11.81 14.49 -4.66
C GLN A 124 -12.56 15.84 -4.83
N SER A 125 -12.51 16.71 -3.83
CA SER A 125 -13.14 18.03 -3.90
C SER A 125 -12.65 18.83 -5.10
N ARG A 126 -11.33 18.84 -5.36
CA ARG A 126 -10.73 19.52 -6.52
C ARG A 126 -11.17 18.89 -7.85
N VAL A 127 -11.24 17.55 -7.90
CA VAL A 127 -11.70 16.84 -9.10
C VAL A 127 -13.16 17.17 -9.39
N CYS A 128 -14.05 17.16 -8.38
CA CYS A 128 -15.46 17.53 -8.53
C CYS A 128 -15.65 18.99 -8.96
N GLN A 129 -14.81 19.90 -8.46
CA GLN A 129 -14.84 21.30 -8.90
C GLN A 129 -14.46 21.46 -10.38
N LYS A 130 -13.54 20.62 -10.87
CA LYS A 130 -13.05 20.68 -12.24
C LYS A 130 -13.93 19.92 -13.24
N PHE A 131 -14.61 18.87 -12.79
CA PHE A 131 -15.40 17.96 -13.62
C PHE A 131 -16.81 17.81 -13.03
N SER A 132 -17.78 18.51 -13.60
CA SER A 132 -19.16 18.60 -13.09
C SER A 132 -19.95 17.28 -13.09
N GLY A 133 -19.48 16.25 -13.78
CA GLY A 133 -20.09 14.92 -13.78
C GLY A 133 -19.64 13.99 -12.67
N ILE A 134 -18.73 14.44 -11.80
CA ILE A 134 -18.17 13.62 -10.71
C ILE A 134 -18.75 14.11 -9.38
N GLU A 135 -19.36 13.19 -8.64
CA GLU A 135 -19.93 13.47 -7.32
C GLU A 135 -18.92 13.23 -6.19
N ASN A 136 -19.04 14.01 -5.13
CA ASN A 136 -18.28 13.80 -3.90
C ASN A 136 -19.01 12.77 -3.02
N ASN A 137 -18.48 11.56 -2.95
CA ASN A 137 -19.08 10.43 -2.23
C ASN A 137 -18.30 10.04 -0.96
N PHE A 138 -17.21 10.72 -0.62
CA PHE A 138 -16.49 10.41 0.62
C PHE A 138 -17.27 10.92 1.85
N PRO A 139 -17.46 10.09 2.86
CA PRO A 139 -18.04 10.52 4.15
C PRO A 139 -17.09 11.48 4.87
N GLU A 140 -17.64 12.18 5.88
CA GLU A 140 -16.83 13.12 6.67
C GLU A 140 -15.68 12.43 7.38
N GLU A 141 -15.92 11.24 7.93
CA GLU A 141 -14.94 10.46 8.67
C GLU A 141 -14.76 9.06 8.05
N ILE A 142 -13.55 8.53 8.15
CA ILE A 142 -13.23 7.16 7.80
C ILE A 142 -13.58 6.23 8.97
N THR A 143 -14.20 5.10 8.67
CA THR A 143 -14.51 4.08 9.69
C THR A 143 -13.30 3.17 9.90
N PHE A 144 -12.89 2.98 11.16
CA PHE A 144 -11.87 2.01 11.53
C PHE A 144 -12.54 0.75 12.08
N ILE A 145 -12.11 -0.41 11.61
CA ILE A 145 -12.61 -1.71 12.05
C ILE A 145 -11.49 -2.76 11.96
N THR A 146 -11.49 -3.71 12.87
CA THR A 146 -10.63 -4.89 12.77
C THR A 146 -11.28 -5.99 11.94
N THR A 147 -10.48 -6.89 11.40
CA THR A 147 -11.00 -8.06 10.67
C THR A 147 -11.87 -8.95 11.56
N GLN A 148 -11.57 -9.02 12.87
CA GLN A 148 -12.38 -9.77 13.80
C GLN A 148 -13.73 -9.14 14.04
N GLU A 149 -13.80 -7.82 14.25
CA GLU A 149 -15.08 -7.11 14.37
C GLU A 149 -15.93 -7.27 13.10
N LEU A 150 -15.28 -7.25 11.94
CA LEU A 150 -15.98 -7.46 10.67
C LEU A 150 -16.50 -8.90 10.52
N GLU A 151 -15.77 -9.91 10.99
CA GLU A 151 -16.25 -11.28 11.06
C GLU A 151 -17.42 -11.42 12.05
N ASP A 152 -17.29 -10.85 13.24
CA ASP A 152 -18.35 -10.89 14.27
C ASP A 152 -19.66 -10.22 13.78
N MET A 153 -19.57 -9.19 12.91
CA MET A 153 -20.74 -8.55 12.29
C MET A 153 -21.39 -9.40 11.19
N TYR A 154 -20.60 -10.15 10.43
CA TYR A 154 -21.08 -10.93 9.28
C TYR A 154 -20.44 -12.33 9.24
N PRO A 155 -20.74 -13.20 10.24
CA PRO A 155 -20.06 -14.48 10.41
C PRO A 155 -20.24 -15.44 9.22
N ASP A 156 -21.38 -15.38 8.56
CA ASP A 156 -21.76 -16.29 7.46
C ASP A 156 -21.24 -15.85 6.08
N LEU A 157 -20.56 -14.70 5.99
CA LEU A 157 -20.06 -14.17 4.71
C LEU A 157 -18.56 -14.46 4.56
N GLU A 158 -18.14 -14.62 3.30
CA GLU A 158 -16.73 -14.65 2.95
C GLU A 158 -16.05 -13.29 3.19
N PRO A 159 -14.72 -13.24 3.43
CA PRO A 159 -14.01 -11.99 3.76
C PRO A 159 -14.31 -10.84 2.81
N LYS A 160 -14.27 -11.08 1.50
CA LYS A 160 -14.55 -10.07 0.47
C LYS A 160 -16.01 -9.57 0.47
N GLU A 161 -16.93 -10.46 0.78
CA GLU A 161 -18.36 -10.11 0.90
C GLU A 161 -18.62 -9.26 2.14
N ARG A 162 -17.93 -9.56 3.25
CA ARG A 162 -17.96 -8.76 4.49
C ARG A 162 -17.51 -7.33 4.21
N GLU A 163 -16.35 -7.17 3.53
CA GLU A 163 -15.84 -5.86 3.11
C GLU A 163 -16.84 -5.10 2.26
N ASN A 164 -17.34 -5.71 1.20
CA ASN A 164 -18.29 -5.09 0.28
C ASN A 164 -19.57 -4.66 0.97
N LYS A 165 -20.07 -5.47 1.90
CA LYS A 165 -21.30 -5.16 2.66
C LYS A 165 -21.08 -3.94 3.56
N LEU A 166 -20.01 -3.88 4.30
CA LEU A 166 -19.67 -2.74 5.15
C LEU A 166 -19.41 -1.47 4.33
N LEU A 167 -18.71 -1.58 3.19
CA LEU A 167 -18.39 -0.44 2.32
C LEU A 167 -19.64 0.18 1.67
N ARG A 168 -20.68 -0.61 1.39
CA ARG A 168 -21.97 -0.07 0.90
C ARG A 168 -22.61 0.88 1.92
N GLU A 169 -22.44 0.60 3.22
CA GLU A 169 -22.96 1.40 4.30
C GLU A 169 -22.02 2.57 4.65
N LYS A 170 -20.76 2.28 4.93
CA LYS A 170 -19.80 3.25 5.49
C LYS A 170 -19.05 4.08 4.45
N LYS A 171 -19.03 3.65 3.18
CA LYS A 171 -18.37 4.32 2.04
C LYS A 171 -16.84 4.37 2.12
N ALA A 172 -16.26 4.60 3.30
CA ALA A 172 -14.82 4.62 3.53
C ALA A 172 -14.48 3.86 4.82
N VAL A 173 -13.63 2.86 4.69
CA VAL A 173 -13.25 1.97 5.80
C VAL A 173 -11.74 1.74 5.78
N PHE A 174 -11.12 1.76 6.95
CA PHE A 174 -9.76 1.27 7.15
C PHE A 174 -9.81 -0.03 7.94
N LEU A 175 -9.49 -1.13 7.27
CA LEU A 175 -9.50 -2.46 7.84
C LEU A 175 -8.15 -2.76 8.51
N MET A 176 -8.18 -3.18 9.78
CA MET A 176 -7.00 -3.45 10.59
C MET A 176 -6.83 -4.93 10.87
N GLN A 177 -5.59 -5.37 11.15
CA GLN A 177 -5.22 -6.73 11.58
C GLN A 177 -5.52 -7.82 10.52
N ILE A 178 -5.34 -7.51 9.25
CA ILE A 178 -5.72 -8.35 8.11
C ILE A 178 -5.10 -9.76 8.16
N GLY A 179 -3.81 -9.88 8.50
CA GLY A 179 -3.09 -11.16 8.53
C GLY A 179 -3.24 -11.98 9.82
N LYS A 180 -4.02 -11.49 10.79
CA LYS A 180 -4.24 -12.20 12.05
C LYS A 180 -5.24 -13.34 11.85
N GLU A 181 -5.02 -14.46 12.56
CA GLU A 181 -5.99 -15.55 12.65
C GLU A 181 -7.25 -15.08 13.40
N LEU A 182 -8.41 -15.33 12.81
CA LEU A 182 -9.72 -14.98 13.34
C LEU A 182 -10.25 -16.07 14.26
N LYS A 183 -11.35 -15.80 14.98
CA LYS A 183 -12.01 -16.79 15.85
C LYS A 183 -12.47 -18.03 15.11
N SER A 184 -12.79 -17.92 13.83
CA SER A 184 -13.12 -19.04 12.94
C SER A 184 -11.94 -19.96 12.63
N GLY A 185 -10.71 -19.60 13.00
CA GLY A 185 -9.47 -20.31 12.62
C GLY A 185 -8.98 -19.97 11.22
N GLN A 186 -9.64 -19.07 10.52
CA GLN A 186 -9.23 -18.59 9.20
C GLN A 186 -8.53 -17.24 9.31
N ARG A 187 -7.83 -16.83 8.27
CA ARG A 187 -7.33 -15.46 8.11
C ARG A 187 -8.25 -14.68 7.18
N HIS A 188 -8.34 -13.39 7.40
CA HIS A 188 -9.13 -12.53 6.52
C HIS A 188 -8.49 -12.42 5.12
N ASP A 189 -7.17 -12.32 5.08
CA ASP A 189 -6.36 -12.31 3.85
C ASP A 189 -5.01 -12.99 4.13
N GLY A 190 -4.36 -13.49 3.08
CA GLY A 190 -3.05 -14.16 3.13
C GLY A 190 -1.84 -13.25 3.41
N ARG A 191 -2.04 -11.98 3.67
CA ARG A 191 -0.99 -10.96 3.86
C ARG A 191 -0.61 -10.75 5.31
#